data_9e3a4e488b8045aa4e48a29def1946e2
#
_entry.id   9e3a4e488b8045aa4e48a29def1946e2
#
_cell.length_a   1.000
_cell.length_b   1.000
_cell.length_c   1.000
_cell.angle_alpha   90.00
_cell.angle_beta   90.00
_cell.angle_gamma   90.00
#
_symmetry.space_group_name_H-M   'P 1'
#
loop_
_entity.id
_entity.type
_entity.pdbx_description
1 polymer ?
#
loop_
_entity_poly.entity_id
_entity_poly.type
_entity_poly.pdbx_seq_one_letter_code
_entity_poly.pdbx_strand_id
1 'polypeptide(L)'
;ADQRRVAKTANFGIMYGISSFGLSQRLGISRGEAKKLIDDYFNAFPAIRSFIDDTIAAARENGYVETIFGRRRYLPDINAKNATVRALAERNAVNAPIQGTAADIIKLAMIGVDRKMAEEGLKSKMVLQIHDELLFDTISSEREKLMSIVKEQMEHVTELSVPLTVECNYGKNWLEAH
;
A
#
# COMPACT_ATOMS: atom_id res chain seq x y z
N ALA A 1 -9.17 20.93 7.77
CA ALA A 1 -9.67 19.77 6.99
C ALA A 1 -9.20 19.84 5.52
N ASP A 2 -9.28 20.96 4.85
CA ASP A 2 -8.97 21.11 3.41
C ASP A 2 -7.49 20.90 3.08
N GLN A 3 -6.56 21.46 3.84
CA GLN A 3 -5.12 21.32 3.60
C GLN A 3 -4.66 19.84 3.71
N ARG A 4 -5.19 19.11 4.69
CA ARG A 4 -4.89 17.67 4.84
C ARG A 4 -5.42 16.85 3.67
N ARG A 5 -6.62 17.17 3.18
CA ARG A 5 -7.22 16.54 2.00
C ARG A 5 -6.39 16.81 0.73
N VAL A 6 -5.97 18.08 0.54
CA VAL A 6 -5.10 18.48 -0.58
C VAL A 6 -3.77 17.73 -0.51
N ALA A 7 -3.11 17.74 0.65
CA ALA A 7 -1.83 17.04 0.84
C ALA A 7 -1.95 15.53 0.58
N LYS A 8 -2.99 14.87 1.12
CA LYS A 8 -3.26 13.44 0.86
C LYS A 8 -3.49 13.17 -0.62
N THR A 9 -4.32 13.99 -1.29
CA THR A 9 -4.62 13.84 -2.72
C THR A 9 -3.39 14.04 -3.59
N ALA A 10 -2.55 15.04 -3.27
CA ALA A 10 -1.30 15.29 -3.98
C ALA A 10 -0.31 14.14 -3.76
N ASN A 11 -0.04 13.78 -2.51
CA ASN A 11 0.94 12.74 -2.16
C ASN A 11 0.62 11.40 -2.82
N PHE A 12 -0.59 10.87 -2.60
CA PHE A 12 -1.00 9.61 -3.23
C PHE A 12 -1.13 9.73 -4.76
N GLY A 13 -1.69 10.85 -5.24
CA GLY A 13 -1.85 11.07 -6.68
C GLY A 13 -0.51 11.07 -7.41
N ILE A 14 0.49 11.79 -6.90
CA ILE A 14 1.81 11.92 -7.51
C ILE A 14 2.55 10.58 -7.45
N MET A 15 2.55 9.91 -6.29
CA MET A 15 3.13 8.57 -6.14
C MET A 15 2.58 7.58 -7.16
N TYR A 16 1.27 7.67 -7.46
CA TYR A 16 0.60 6.78 -8.42
C TYR A 16 0.53 7.34 -9.85
N GLY A 17 1.36 8.35 -10.17
CA GLY A 17 1.54 8.83 -11.52
C GLY A 17 0.39 9.66 -12.07
N ILE A 18 -0.28 10.48 -11.23
CA ILE A 18 -1.33 11.39 -11.68
C ILE A 18 -0.74 12.46 -12.61
N SER A 19 -1.44 12.75 -13.71
CA SER A 19 -1.06 13.87 -14.59
C SER A 19 -1.45 15.22 -13.97
N SER A 20 -0.82 16.31 -14.42
CA SER A 20 -1.20 17.66 -14.02
C SER A 20 -2.68 17.98 -14.32
N PHE A 21 -3.22 17.41 -15.40
CA PHE A 21 -4.65 17.49 -15.71
C PHE A 21 -5.49 16.74 -14.67
N GLY A 22 -5.16 15.49 -14.35
CA GLY A 22 -5.89 14.71 -13.35
C GLY A 22 -5.84 15.34 -11.95
N LEU A 23 -4.68 15.90 -11.57
CA LEU A 23 -4.51 16.57 -10.29
C LEU A 23 -5.31 17.89 -10.23
N SER A 24 -5.31 18.67 -11.31
CA SER A 24 -6.09 19.91 -11.40
C SER A 24 -7.59 19.67 -11.23
N GLN A 25 -8.12 18.62 -11.84
CA GLN A 25 -9.53 18.21 -11.70
C GLN A 25 -9.88 17.79 -10.27
N ARG A 26 -8.99 17.02 -9.60
CA ARG A 26 -9.25 16.54 -8.24
C ARG A 26 -9.17 17.62 -7.17
N LEU A 27 -8.30 18.60 -7.36
CA LEU A 27 -8.09 19.69 -6.41
C LEU A 27 -8.89 20.96 -6.72
N GLY A 28 -9.48 21.07 -7.92
CA GLY A 28 -10.18 22.27 -8.36
C GLY A 28 -9.24 23.46 -8.59
N ILE A 29 -7.99 23.22 -8.98
CA ILE A 29 -6.95 24.23 -9.26
C ILE A 29 -6.63 24.28 -10.75
N SER A 30 -5.92 25.32 -11.18
CA SER A 30 -5.47 25.42 -12.56
C SER A 30 -4.44 24.33 -12.91
N ARG A 31 -4.33 23.99 -14.20
CA ARG A 31 -3.35 23.02 -14.67
C ARG A 31 -1.90 23.47 -14.43
N GLY A 32 -1.66 24.80 -14.44
CA GLY A 32 -0.36 25.40 -14.13
C GLY A 32 0.02 25.19 -12.67
N GLU A 33 -0.91 25.45 -11.75
CA GLU A 33 -0.72 25.21 -10.30
C GLU A 33 -0.52 23.72 -10.00
N ALA A 34 -1.30 22.84 -10.63
CA ALA A 34 -1.13 21.40 -10.49
C ALA A 34 0.24 20.93 -10.99
N LYS A 35 0.72 21.48 -12.12
CA LYS A 35 2.07 21.16 -12.61
C LYS A 35 3.14 21.65 -11.65
N LYS A 36 3.04 22.89 -11.17
CA LYS A 36 3.98 23.43 -10.17
C LYS A 36 4.01 22.58 -8.90
N LEU A 37 2.86 22.15 -8.41
CA LEU A 37 2.76 21.29 -7.22
C LEU A 37 3.46 19.94 -7.41
N ILE A 38 3.36 19.33 -8.61
CA ILE A 38 4.08 18.09 -8.96
C ILE A 38 5.59 18.35 -9.02
N ASP A 39 6.01 19.44 -9.66
CA ASP A 39 7.43 19.79 -9.79
C ASP A 39 8.04 20.08 -8.40
N ASP A 40 7.36 20.86 -7.55
CA ASP A 40 7.78 21.15 -6.18
C ASP A 40 7.87 19.90 -5.33
N TYR A 41 6.93 18.94 -5.49
CA TYR A 41 6.96 17.64 -4.81
C TYR A 41 8.20 16.82 -5.16
N PHE A 42 8.53 16.69 -6.43
CA PHE A 42 9.71 15.95 -6.86
C PHE A 42 11.03 16.65 -6.52
N ASN A 43 11.02 17.99 -6.46
CA ASN A 43 12.18 18.75 -5.95
C ASN A 43 12.41 18.51 -4.46
N ALA A 44 11.34 18.40 -3.67
CA ALA A 44 11.42 18.08 -2.24
C ALA A 44 11.78 16.61 -1.98
N PHE A 45 11.35 15.70 -2.86
CA PHE A 45 11.53 14.25 -2.72
C PHE A 45 12.16 13.63 -3.97
N PRO A 46 13.43 13.95 -4.29
CA PRO A 46 14.07 13.48 -5.53
C PRO A 46 14.21 11.94 -5.60
N ALA A 47 14.35 11.26 -4.47
CA ALA A 47 14.41 9.80 -4.42
C ALA A 47 13.13 9.13 -4.93
N ILE A 48 11.97 9.75 -4.73
CA ILE A 48 10.70 9.24 -5.27
C ILE A 48 10.70 9.33 -6.80
N ARG A 49 11.24 10.43 -7.36
CA ARG A 49 11.37 10.58 -8.80
C ARG A 49 12.28 9.49 -9.39
N SER A 50 13.46 9.30 -8.80
CA SER A 50 14.39 8.25 -9.24
C SER A 50 13.74 6.87 -9.16
N PHE A 51 13.06 6.54 -8.07
CA PHE A 51 12.33 5.27 -7.93
C PHE A 51 11.32 5.04 -9.07
N ILE A 52 10.55 6.06 -9.44
CA ILE A 52 9.57 5.97 -10.53
C ILE A 52 10.28 5.72 -11.86
N ASP A 53 11.29 6.52 -12.18
CA ASP A 53 12.00 6.46 -13.46
C ASP A 53 12.77 5.13 -13.60
N ASP A 54 13.45 4.66 -12.54
CA ASP A 54 14.18 3.40 -12.50
C ASP A 54 13.24 2.19 -12.61
N THR A 55 12.09 2.25 -11.92
CA THR A 55 11.09 1.18 -11.98
C THR A 55 10.51 1.03 -13.39
N ILE A 56 10.22 2.15 -14.06
CA ILE A 56 9.71 2.13 -15.44
C ILE A 56 10.79 1.61 -16.39
N ALA A 57 12.05 2.05 -16.23
CA ALA A 57 13.16 1.60 -17.05
C ALA A 57 13.38 0.08 -16.93
N ALA A 58 13.43 -0.43 -15.70
CA ALA A 58 13.55 -1.87 -15.43
C ALA A 58 12.34 -2.67 -15.97
N ALA A 59 11.13 -2.12 -15.84
CA ALA A 59 9.92 -2.77 -16.38
C ALA A 59 9.95 -2.87 -17.91
N ARG A 60 10.48 -1.87 -18.61
CA ARG A 60 10.62 -1.89 -20.08
C ARG A 60 11.64 -2.91 -20.56
N GLU A 61 12.70 -3.12 -19.80
CA GLU A 61 13.75 -4.10 -20.10
C GLU A 61 13.28 -5.52 -19.80
N ASN A 62 12.69 -5.76 -18.62
CA ASN A 62 12.37 -7.08 -18.14
C ASN A 62 10.96 -7.57 -18.54
N GLY A 63 10.03 -6.65 -18.87
CA GLY A 63 8.62 -6.95 -19.15
C GLY A 63 7.77 -7.21 -17.91
N TYR A 64 8.33 -7.03 -16.70
CA TYR A 64 7.62 -7.19 -15.43
C TYR A 64 8.24 -6.30 -14.34
N VAL A 65 7.53 -6.18 -13.22
CA VAL A 65 8.01 -5.65 -11.95
C VAL A 65 7.79 -6.66 -10.83
N GLU A 66 8.49 -6.49 -9.71
CA GLU A 66 8.44 -7.43 -8.58
C GLU A 66 8.10 -6.69 -7.26
N THR A 67 7.45 -7.42 -6.35
CA THR A 67 7.37 -7.03 -4.94
C THR A 67 8.72 -7.24 -4.25
N ILE A 68 8.90 -6.74 -3.03
CA ILE A 68 10.12 -7.02 -2.24
C ILE A 68 10.29 -8.52 -1.93
N PHE A 69 9.23 -9.31 -2.08
CA PHE A 69 9.23 -10.78 -1.90
C PHE A 69 9.40 -11.54 -3.23
N GLY A 70 9.69 -10.85 -4.35
CA GLY A 70 9.95 -11.47 -5.65
C GLY A 70 8.70 -11.91 -6.41
N ARG A 71 7.49 -11.52 -5.97
CA ARG A 71 6.27 -11.82 -6.73
C ARG A 71 6.15 -10.89 -7.94
N ARG A 72 6.05 -11.47 -9.13
CA ARG A 72 6.07 -10.76 -10.41
C ARG A 72 4.69 -10.31 -10.87
N ARG A 73 4.67 -9.11 -11.46
CA ARG A 73 3.57 -8.63 -12.29
C ARG A 73 4.08 -8.36 -13.69
N TYR A 74 3.63 -9.15 -14.65
CA TYR A 74 3.95 -8.96 -16.06
C TYR A 74 3.21 -7.76 -16.66
N LEU A 75 3.88 -7.03 -17.55
CA LEU A 75 3.43 -5.77 -18.14
C LEU A 75 3.59 -5.83 -19.67
N PRO A 76 2.77 -6.61 -20.39
CA PRO A 76 2.92 -6.81 -21.83
C PRO A 76 2.84 -5.51 -22.63
N ASP A 77 2.13 -4.51 -22.10
CA ASP A 77 1.89 -3.22 -22.75
C ASP A 77 2.93 -2.14 -22.39
N ILE A 78 3.98 -2.45 -21.64
CA ILE A 78 4.94 -1.46 -21.16
C ILE A 78 5.69 -0.74 -22.29
N ASN A 79 5.87 -1.42 -23.44
CA ASN A 79 6.50 -0.90 -24.64
C ASN A 79 5.49 -0.64 -25.79
N ALA A 80 4.19 -0.51 -25.47
CA ALA A 80 3.15 -0.28 -26.45
C ALA A 80 3.39 1.01 -27.25
N LYS A 81 3.15 0.97 -28.57
CA LYS A 81 3.25 2.16 -29.44
C LYS A 81 2.21 3.22 -29.10
N ASN A 82 1.02 2.79 -28.68
CA ASN A 82 -0.06 3.68 -28.25
C ASN A 82 0.33 4.32 -26.91
N ALA A 83 0.43 5.65 -26.89
CA ALA A 83 0.86 6.41 -25.71
C ALA A 83 -0.09 6.25 -24.50
N THR A 84 -1.40 6.12 -24.73
CA THR A 84 -2.39 5.94 -23.65
C THR A 84 -2.25 4.57 -22.99
N VAL A 85 -2.08 3.52 -23.79
CA VAL A 85 -1.87 2.14 -23.32
C VAL A 85 -0.55 2.06 -22.56
N ARG A 86 0.51 2.61 -23.12
CA ARG A 86 1.84 2.66 -22.47
C ARG A 86 1.80 3.41 -21.15
N ALA A 87 1.17 4.57 -21.08
CA ALA A 87 1.06 5.36 -19.85
C ALA A 87 0.28 4.62 -18.74
N LEU A 88 -0.71 3.79 -19.11
CA LEU A 88 -1.39 2.92 -18.16
C LEU A 88 -0.47 1.83 -17.63
N ALA A 89 0.31 1.20 -18.51
CA ALA A 89 1.29 0.18 -18.12
C ALA A 89 2.41 0.75 -17.22
N GLU A 90 2.90 1.96 -17.50
CA GLU A 90 3.87 2.67 -16.66
C GLU A 90 3.33 2.96 -15.25
N ARG A 91 2.08 3.42 -15.14
CA ARG A 91 1.42 3.56 -13.82
C ARG A 91 1.30 2.24 -13.08
N ASN A 92 0.93 1.18 -13.80
CA ASN A 92 0.87 -0.16 -13.21
C ASN A 92 2.24 -0.66 -12.77
N ALA A 93 3.32 -0.33 -13.51
CA ALA A 93 4.68 -0.65 -13.14
C ALA A 93 5.08 -0.03 -11.80
N VAL A 94 4.78 1.24 -11.58
CA VAL A 94 5.12 1.95 -10.34
C VAL A 94 4.25 1.47 -9.16
N ASN A 95 2.96 1.23 -9.40
CA ASN A 95 2.03 0.85 -8.33
C ASN A 95 2.21 -0.59 -7.85
N ALA A 96 2.54 -1.51 -8.75
CA ALA A 96 2.53 -2.94 -8.46
C ALA A 96 3.56 -3.37 -7.40
N PRO A 97 4.80 -2.87 -7.37
CA PRO A 97 5.75 -3.18 -6.29
C PRO A 97 5.23 -2.75 -4.93
N ILE A 98 4.64 -1.55 -4.81
CA ILE A 98 4.15 -0.99 -3.55
C ILE A 98 2.90 -1.72 -3.09
N GLN A 99 1.84 -1.75 -3.91
CA GLN A 99 0.58 -2.41 -3.56
C GLN A 99 0.73 -3.92 -3.44
N GLY A 100 1.56 -4.52 -4.30
CA GLY A 100 1.87 -5.93 -4.24
C GLY A 100 2.61 -6.31 -2.96
N THR A 101 3.60 -5.52 -2.56
CA THR A 101 4.32 -5.74 -1.29
C THR A 101 3.38 -5.61 -0.09
N ALA A 102 2.50 -4.60 -0.06
CA ALA A 102 1.50 -4.49 1.00
C ALA A 102 0.58 -5.73 1.07
N ALA A 103 0.15 -6.25 -0.09
CA ALA A 103 -0.64 -7.46 -0.15
C ALA A 103 0.13 -8.73 0.28
N ASP A 104 1.44 -8.77 0.06
CA ASP A 104 2.28 -9.88 0.52
C ASP A 104 2.49 -9.81 2.04
N ILE A 105 2.76 -8.62 2.58
CA ILE A 105 2.90 -8.35 4.01
C ILE A 105 1.67 -8.84 4.77
N ILE A 106 0.46 -8.40 4.38
CA ILE A 106 -0.75 -8.79 5.12
C ILE A 106 -1.00 -10.30 5.05
N LYS A 107 -0.70 -10.97 3.95
CA LYS A 107 -0.84 -12.43 3.83
C LYS A 107 0.16 -13.19 4.70
N LEU A 108 1.40 -12.74 4.73
CA LEU A 108 2.42 -13.34 5.61
C LEU A 108 2.06 -13.13 7.08
N ALA A 109 1.56 -11.95 7.44
CA ALA A 109 1.06 -11.64 8.76
C ALA A 109 -0.11 -12.57 9.15
N MET A 110 -1.10 -12.74 8.25
CA MET A 110 -2.22 -13.67 8.47
C MET A 110 -1.74 -15.08 8.78
N ILE A 111 -0.78 -15.60 8.01
CA ILE A 111 -0.20 -16.94 8.22
C ILE A 111 0.51 -17.02 9.58
N GLY A 112 1.28 -15.98 9.94
CA GLY A 112 1.96 -15.91 11.23
C GLY A 112 1.00 -15.88 12.40
N VAL A 113 -0.04 -15.05 12.32
CA VAL A 113 -1.08 -14.94 13.34
C VAL A 113 -1.84 -16.25 13.50
N ASP A 114 -2.31 -16.86 12.41
CA ASP A 114 -3.06 -18.13 12.44
C ASP A 114 -2.23 -19.24 13.10
N ARG A 115 -0.97 -19.36 12.69
CA ARG A 115 -0.06 -20.33 13.29
C ARG A 115 0.12 -20.11 14.80
N LYS A 116 0.36 -18.84 15.19
CA LYS A 116 0.59 -18.50 16.60
C LYS A 116 -0.66 -18.70 17.45
N MET A 117 -1.85 -18.38 16.93
CA MET A 117 -3.13 -18.67 17.58
C MET A 117 -3.30 -20.18 17.82
N ALA A 118 -2.98 -21.01 16.85
CA ALA A 118 -3.05 -22.46 16.98
C ALA A 118 -2.04 -23.02 17.99
N GLU A 119 -0.80 -22.54 17.98
CA GLU A 119 0.24 -22.92 18.97
C GLU A 119 -0.17 -22.60 20.41
N GLU A 120 -0.82 -21.46 20.60
CA GLU A 120 -1.28 -20.96 21.90
C GLU A 120 -2.66 -21.52 22.31
N GLY A 121 -3.27 -22.35 21.46
CA GLY A 121 -4.54 -23.03 21.72
C GLY A 121 -5.74 -22.07 21.79
N LEU A 122 -5.68 -20.92 21.12
CA LEU A 122 -6.77 -19.94 21.10
C LEU A 122 -7.95 -20.49 20.29
N LYS A 123 -9.16 -20.20 20.76
CA LYS A 123 -10.42 -20.56 20.12
C LYS A 123 -11.05 -19.39 19.35
N SER A 124 -10.57 -18.18 19.58
CA SER A 124 -10.87 -17.00 18.76
C SER A 124 -10.56 -17.24 17.30
N LYS A 125 -11.22 -16.56 16.37
CA LYS A 125 -11.09 -16.82 14.95
C LYS A 125 -10.77 -15.55 14.17
N MET A 126 -9.81 -15.61 13.26
CA MET A 126 -9.65 -14.61 12.21
C MET A 126 -10.78 -14.81 11.20
N VAL A 127 -11.65 -13.82 11.02
CA VAL A 127 -12.87 -13.98 10.21
C VAL A 127 -12.83 -13.22 8.91
N LEU A 128 -12.08 -12.10 8.83
CA LEU A 128 -12.06 -11.26 7.64
C LEU A 128 -10.76 -10.46 7.53
N GLN A 129 -10.32 -10.23 6.29
CA GLN A 129 -9.27 -9.28 5.95
C GLN A 129 -9.85 -8.20 5.05
N ILE A 130 -9.67 -6.93 5.43
CA ILE A 130 -10.15 -5.77 4.69
C ILE A 130 -8.97 -4.83 4.49
N HIS A 131 -8.47 -4.72 3.25
CA HIS A 131 -7.26 -3.93 2.93
C HIS A 131 -6.06 -4.34 3.79
N ASP A 132 -5.72 -3.55 4.79
CA ASP A 132 -4.61 -3.70 5.75
C ASP A 132 -5.09 -4.06 7.17
N GLU A 133 -6.39 -4.31 7.35
CA GLU A 133 -7.00 -4.69 8.62
C GLU A 133 -7.30 -6.19 8.69
N LEU A 134 -7.15 -6.79 9.88
CA LEU A 134 -7.59 -8.13 10.21
C LEU A 134 -8.66 -8.06 11.28
N LEU A 135 -9.80 -8.69 11.00
CA LEU A 135 -10.94 -8.77 11.91
C LEU A 135 -11.02 -10.16 12.56
N PHE A 136 -11.27 -10.17 13.86
CA PHE A 136 -11.35 -11.40 14.66
C PHE A 136 -12.67 -11.47 15.40
N ASP A 137 -13.26 -12.67 15.43
CA ASP A 137 -14.28 -13.03 16.40
C ASP A 137 -13.57 -13.54 17.67
N THR A 138 -13.62 -12.74 18.74
CA THR A 138 -12.73 -12.89 19.88
C THR A 138 -13.47 -13.35 21.12
N ILE A 139 -13.01 -14.43 21.72
CA ILE A 139 -13.47 -14.86 23.05
C ILE A 139 -12.90 -13.87 24.08
N SER A 140 -13.76 -13.32 24.92
CA SER A 140 -13.41 -12.23 25.85
C SER A 140 -12.22 -12.54 26.75
N SER A 141 -12.05 -13.79 27.20
CA SER A 141 -10.92 -14.23 28.02
C SER A 141 -9.59 -14.33 27.25
N GLU A 142 -9.63 -14.37 25.92
CA GLU A 142 -8.45 -14.48 25.06
C GLU A 142 -8.00 -13.14 24.50
N ARG A 143 -8.80 -12.08 24.68
CA ARG A 143 -8.62 -10.77 24.03
C ARG A 143 -7.19 -10.21 24.14
N GLU A 144 -6.70 -10.05 25.36
CA GLU A 144 -5.39 -9.43 25.58
C GLU A 144 -4.26 -10.24 24.94
N LYS A 145 -4.34 -11.57 25.05
CA LYS A 145 -3.38 -12.48 24.45
C LYS A 145 -3.43 -12.42 22.93
N LEU A 146 -4.63 -12.42 22.34
CA LEU A 146 -4.83 -12.30 20.90
C LEU A 146 -4.28 -10.97 20.38
N MET A 147 -4.62 -9.85 21.03
CA MET A 147 -4.09 -8.52 20.64
C MET A 147 -2.57 -8.48 20.65
N SER A 148 -1.92 -9.07 21.66
CA SER A 148 -0.46 -9.17 21.72
C SER A 148 0.13 -9.98 20.56
N ILE A 149 -0.46 -11.15 20.26
CA ILE A 149 -0.04 -12.02 19.15
C ILE A 149 -0.20 -11.30 17.81
N VAL A 150 -1.36 -10.71 17.57
CA VAL A 150 -1.64 -10.01 16.31
C VAL A 150 -0.65 -8.87 16.09
N LYS A 151 -0.45 -8.03 17.10
CA LYS A 151 0.48 -6.92 17.04
C LYS A 151 1.91 -7.39 16.74
N GLU A 152 2.40 -8.37 17.47
CA GLU A 152 3.73 -8.93 17.30
C GLU A 152 3.93 -9.50 15.89
N GLN A 153 3.00 -10.34 15.42
CA GLN A 153 3.11 -11.00 14.11
C GLN A 153 2.96 -10.04 12.94
N MET A 154 2.14 -8.99 13.06
CA MET A 154 1.98 -8.00 12.00
C MET A 154 3.13 -6.99 11.96
N GLU A 155 3.64 -6.53 13.10
CA GLU A 155 4.73 -5.55 13.17
C GLU A 155 6.07 -6.16 12.73
N HIS A 156 6.29 -7.46 12.97
CA HIS A 156 7.56 -8.15 12.71
C HIS A 156 7.51 -9.10 11.51
N VAL A 157 6.51 -8.96 10.64
CA VAL A 157 6.34 -9.84 9.47
C VAL A 157 7.52 -9.75 8.49
N THR A 158 8.18 -8.61 8.43
CA THR A 158 9.36 -8.36 7.59
C THR A 158 10.17 -7.18 8.14
N GLU A 159 11.47 -7.18 7.88
CA GLU A 159 12.33 -6.05 8.20
C GLU A 159 12.23 -4.98 7.11
N LEU A 160 11.83 -3.77 7.51
CA LEU A 160 11.81 -2.58 6.67
C LEU A 160 12.64 -1.48 7.32
N SER A 161 13.13 -0.54 6.53
CA SER A 161 13.84 0.66 7.05
C SER A 161 12.92 1.59 7.85
N VAL A 162 11.60 1.43 7.69
CA VAL A 162 10.56 2.14 8.47
C VAL A 162 9.76 1.10 9.23
N PRO A 163 9.55 1.26 10.55
CA PRO A 163 8.79 0.29 11.34
C PRO A 163 7.33 0.22 10.89
N LEU A 164 6.79 -0.99 10.88
CA LEU A 164 5.34 -1.21 10.79
C LEU A 164 4.76 -1.05 12.20
N THR A 165 3.73 -0.23 12.32
CA THR A 165 3.00 -0.04 13.58
C THR A 165 1.57 -0.51 13.40
N VAL A 166 1.08 -1.29 14.38
CA VAL A 166 -0.26 -1.87 14.35
C VAL A 166 -1.07 -1.37 15.54
N GLU A 167 -2.23 -0.80 15.24
CA GLU A 167 -3.22 -0.44 16.23
C GLU A 167 -4.25 -1.57 16.37
N CYS A 168 -4.58 -1.91 17.62
CA CYS A 168 -5.56 -2.93 17.91
C CYS A 168 -6.69 -2.31 18.73
N ASN A 169 -7.91 -2.42 18.24
CA ASN A 169 -9.12 -1.96 18.89
C ASN A 169 -10.09 -3.12 19.07
N TYR A 170 -11.09 -2.95 19.93
CA TYR A 170 -12.15 -3.93 20.13
C TYR A 170 -13.50 -3.28 20.39
N GLY A 171 -14.56 -3.96 20.00
CA GLY A 171 -15.93 -3.53 20.19
C GLY A 171 -16.89 -4.72 20.09
N LYS A 172 -18.18 -4.50 20.29
CA LYS A 172 -19.20 -5.54 20.12
C LYS A 172 -19.50 -5.86 18.66
N ASN A 173 -19.07 -4.99 17.77
CA ASN A 173 -19.17 -5.11 16.33
C ASN A 173 -18.05 -4.30 15.66
N TRP A 174 -17.87 -4.48 14.35
CA TRP A 174 -16.80 -3.81 13.62
C TRP A 174 -16.88 -2.27 13.69
N LEU A 175 -18.07 -1.69 13.67
CA LEU A 175 -18.24 -0.23 13.74
C LEU A 175 -17.74 0.36 15.07
N GLU A 176 -17.86 -0.38 16.18
CA GLU A 176 -17.34 0.05 17.49
C GLU A 176 -15.84 -0.17 17.62
N ALA A 177 -15.29 -1.13 16.89
CA ALA A 177 -13.85 -1.46 16.91
C ALA A 177 -13.02 -0.62 15.93
N HIS A 178 -13.64 0.07 14.96
CA HIS A 178 -12.98 0.83 13.89
C HIS A 178 -12.78 2.35 14.25
#